data_5495d507c2ad29f78fcbad6281d8f1ae
#
_entry.id   5495d507c2ad29f78fcbad6281d8f1ae
#
_cell.length_a   1.000
_cell.length_b   1.000
_cell.length_c   1.000
_cell.angle_alpha   90.00
_cell.angle_beta   90.00
_cell.angle_gamma   90.00
#
_symmetry.space_group_name_H-M   'P 1'
#
loop_
_entity.id
_entity.type
_entity.pdbx_description
1 polymer ?
#
loop_
_entity_poly.entity_id
_entity_poly.type
_entity_poly.pdbx_seq_one_letter_code
_entity_poly.pdbx_strand_id
1 'polypeptide(L)'
;ESTSSESLHFTYENKIRLNTSFKGTDNLLTVFESGNALDSPLMLDLQSKKGDNLKISTLLYKFQLNDEYEAIIGPKMFGYHGLAGKSTAYNERIAILDGSNYTTSSGIGPGIGISKRKKNGLNASFKIASDSSQIDNESIHFINQIGLTKKNFGGTITTNLNNDFDAYGIATFIKPKNFP
;
A
#
# COMPACT_ATOMS: atom_id res chain seq x y z
N GLU A 1 -13.94 -42.08 -1.31
CA GLU A 1 -12.49 -41.88 -1.10
C GLU A 1 -11.98 -40.94 -2.18
N SER A 2 -11.84 -39.65 -1.89
CA SER A 2 -11.20 -38.70 -2.78
C SER A 2 -9.69 -38.83 -2.57
N THR A 3 -9.00 -39.49 -3.43
CA THR A 3 -7.55 -39.44 -3.54
C THR A 3 -7.16 -38.02 -3.96
N SER A 4 -6.80 -37.18 -3.02
CA SER A 4 -6.10 -35.94 -3.33
C SER A 4 -4.72 -36.31 -3.88
N SER A 5 -4.54 -36.21 -5.20
CA SER A 5 -3.22 -36.30 -5.80
C SER A 5 -2.42 -35.09 -5.30
N GLU A 6 -1.48 -35.32 -4.38
CA GLU A 6 -0.49 -34.32 -4.00
C GLU A 6 0.40 -34.07 -5.22
N SER A 7 0.07 -33.07 -6.01
CA SER A 7 0.90 -32.64 -7.12
C SER A 7 1.85 -31.53 -6.65
N LEU A 8 3.12 -31.66 -6.99
CA LEU A 8 4.10 -30.61 -6.75
C LEU A 8 3.78 -29.43 -7.67
N HIS A 9 3.43 -28.28 -7.09
CA HIS A 9 3.14 -27.05 -7.83
C HIS A 9 4.32 -26.09 -7.73
N PHE A 10 4.83 -25.64 -8.87
CA PHE A 10 5.77 -24.53 -8.93
C PHE A 10 4.99 -23.24 -9.18
N THR A 11 5.10 -22.32 -8.24
CA THR A 11 4.52 -20.99 -8.34
C THR A 11 5.62 -19.95 -8.48
N TYR A 12 5.38 -18.95 -9.30
CA TYR A 12 6.29 -17.83 -9.46
C TYR A 12 5.51 -16.52 -9.53
N GLU A 13 6.15 -15.45 -9.09
CA GLU A 13 5.70 -14.07 -9.25
C GLU A 13 6.88 -13.24 -9.73
N ASN A 14 6.68 -12.50 -10.83
CA ASN A 14 7.61 -11.51 -11.33
C ASN A 14 7.04 -10.12 -11.07
N LYS A 15 7.83 -9.28 -10.41
CA LYS A 15 7.45 -7.90 -10.14
C LYS A 15 8.56 -6.96 -10.64
N ILE A 16 8.24 -6.18 -11.67
CA ILE A 16 9.16 -5.18 -12.23
C ILE A 16 8.70 -3.81 -11.74
N ARG A 17 9.56 -3.14 -10.98
CA ARG A 17 9.31 -1.80 -10.45
C ARG A 17 10.18 -0.79 -11.16
N LEU A 18 9.56 0.14 -11.85
CA LEU A 18 10.22 1.27 -12.50
C LEU A 18 9.96 2.54 -11.69
N ASN A 19 11.03 3.25 -11.35
CA ASN A 19 10.98 4.55 -10.69
C ASN A 19 11.64 5.55 -11.60
N THR A 20 10.87 6.52 -12.10
CA THR A 20 11.34 7.56 -13.00
C THR A 20 11.13 8.92 -12.35
N SER A 21 12.17 9.74 -12.32
CA SER A 21 12.07 11.11 -11.85
C SER A 21 12.36 12.07 -13.00
N PHE A 22 11.58 13.14 -13.11
CA PHE A 22 11.73 14.18 -14.13
C PHE A 22 12.44 15.42 -13.59
N LYS A 23 12.30 15.69 -12.29
CA LYS A 23 12.84 16.87 -11.62
C LYS A 23 13.83 16.54 -10.51
N GLY A 24 14.09 15.26 -10.24
CA GLY A 24 14.95 14.81 -9.14
C GLY A 24 14.26 14.77 -7.77
N THR A 25 13.12 15.43 -7.61
CA THR A 25 12.32 15.48 -6.36
C THR A 25 10.96 14.82 -6.51
N ASP A 26 10.67 14.27 -7.65
CA ASP A 26 9.43 13.60 -8.01
C ASP A 26 9.69 12.11 -8.31
N ASN A 27 8.63 11.33 -8.38
CA ASN A 27 8.72 9.91 -8.70
C ASN A 27 7.47 9.42 -9.42
N LEU A 28 7.63 9.00 -10.67
CA LEU A 28 6.67 8.18 -11.38
C LEU A 28 6.97 6.70 -11.07
N LEU A 29 6.11 6.08 -10.29
CA LEU A 29 6.19 4.66 -9.98
C LEU A 29 5.28 3.88 -10.92
N THR A 30 5.88 2.94 -11.65
CA THR A 30 5.14 1.94 -12.44
C THR A 30 5.56 0.56 -11.97
N VAL A 31 4.59 -0.28 -11.61
CA VAL A 31 4.84 -1.67 -11.22
C VAL A 31 4.10 -2.58 -12.19
N PHE A 32 4.85 -3.47 -12.80
CA PHE A 32 4.33 -4.56 -13.62
C PHE A 32 4.41 -5.86 -12.85
N GLU A 33 3.40 -6.68 -12.97
CA GLU A 33 3.30 -7.99 -12.33
C GLU A 33 2.89 -9.06 -13.34
N SER A 34 3.51 -10.23 -13.21
CA SER A 34 3.12 -11.46 -13.90
C SER A 34 3.41 -12.65 -13.00
N GLY A 35 2.69 -13.75 -13.17
CA GLY A 35 2.93 -14.96 -12.38
C GLY A 35 1.73 -15.90 -12.35
N ASN A 36 1.97 -17.08 -11.81
CA ASN A 36 0.97 -18.13 -11.65
C ASN A 36 0.70 -18.50 -10.18
N ALA A 37 1.11 -17.65 -9.23
CA ALA A 37 0.98 -17.90 -7.80
C ALA A 37 -0.47 -17.71 -7.29
N LEU A 38 -1.44 -18.31 -7.97
CA LEU A 38 -2.81 -18.46 -7.50
C LEU A 38 -2.83 -19.46 -6.34
N ASP A 39 -3.43 -19.07 -5.23
CA ASP A 39 -3.70 -19.95 -4.09
C ASP A 39 -2.44 -20.53 -3.40
N SER A 40 -1.31 -19.86 -3.51
CA SER A 40 -0.13 -20.24 -2.71
C SER A 40 -0.45 -20.11 -1.23
N PRO A 41 -0.24 -21.14 -0.39
CA PRO A 41 -0.39 -21.05 1.05
C PRO A 41 0.60 -20.07 1.70
N LEU A 42 1.65 -19.69 0.98
CA LEU A 42 2.57 -18.61 1.32
C LEU A 42 2.01 -17.31 0.72
N MET A 43 1.04 -16.73 1.36
CA MET A 43 0.49 -15.40 1.01
C MET A 43 1.53 -14.31 1.25
N LEU A 44 2.63 -14.38 0.54
CA LEU A 44 3.70 -13.40 0.58
C LEU A 44 3.41 -12.30 -0.40
N ASP A 45 2.46 -11.51 -0.33
CA ASP A 45 2.19 -10.39 -1.25
C ASP A 45 1.61 -10.77 -2.62
N LEU A 46 0.54 -10.15 -3.00
CA LEU A 46 -0.11 -10.10 -4.32
C LEU A 46 -0.04 -11.34 -5.24
N GLN A 47 -1.07 -12.13 -5.15
CA GLN A 47 -1.30 -13.23 -6.08
C GLN A 47 -1.68 -12.72 -7.48
N SER A 48 -0.84 -12.91 -8.45
CA SER A 48 -1.20 -12.65 -9.84
C SER A 48 -2.11 -13.74 -10.38
N LYS A 49 -3.35 -13.39 -10.67
CA LYS A 49 -4.41 -14.37 -11.05
C LYS A 49 -4.35 -14.88 -12.51
N LYS A 50 -3.42 -14.46 -13.34
CA LYS A 50 -3.48 -14.80 -14.79
C LYS A 50 -2.11 -15.03 -15.43
N GLY A 51 -1.41 -16.08 -14.99
CA GLY A 51 -0.32 -16.68 -15.76
C GLY A 51 0.73 -15.66 -16.26
N ASP A 52 1.20 -15.87 -17.47
CA ASP A 52 2.31 -15.12 -18.09
C ASP A 52 1.93 -13.69 -18.55
N ASN A 53 0.70 -13.26 -18.35
CA ASN A 53 0.28 -11.93 -18.77
C ASN A 53 0.85 -10.84 -17.87
N LEU A 54 1.64 -9.95 -18.45
CA LEU A 54 2.16 -8.78 -17.78
C LEU A 54 1.05 -7.75 -17.56
N LYS A 55 0.85 -7.35 -16.32
CA LYS A 55 -0.15 -6.34 -15.94
C LYS A 55 0.50 -5.19 -15.19
N ILE A 56 -0.06 -3.99 -15.35
CA ILE A 56 0.26 -2.87 -14.48
C ILE A 56 -0.54 -3.06 -13.18
N SER A 57 0.16 -3.27 -12.07
CA SER A 57 -0.43 -3.34 -10.73
C SER A 57 -0.45 -1.98 -10.04
N THR A 58 0.51 -1.12 -10.36
CA THR A 58 0.59 0.23 -9.82
C THR A 58 1.04 1.21 -10.89
N LEU A 59 0.37 2.35 -10.96
CA LEU A 59 0.80 3.50 -11.75
C LEU A 59 0.43 4.78 -11.00
N LEU A 60 1.42 5.50 -10.52
CA LEU A 60 1.22 6.70 -9.73
C LEU A 60 2.38 7.67 -9.86
N TYR A 61 2.09 8.94 -9.68
CA TYR A 61 3.05 10.02 -9.67
C TYR A 61 3.06 10.73 -8.31
N LYS A 62 4.22 10.85 -7.72
CA LYS A 62 4.47 11.57 -6.47
C LYS A 62 5.31 12.79 -6.76
N PHE A 63 4.95 13.91 -6.19
CA PHE A 63 5.74 15.14 -6.31
C PHE A 63 5.66 15.98 -5.04
N GLN A 64 6.76 16.64 -4.73
CA GLN A 64 6.83 17.55 -3.61
C GLN A 64 6.16 18.87 -3.96
N LEU A 65 5.27 19.32 -3.09
CA LEU A 65 4.70 20.67 -3.13
C LEU A 65 5.64 21.68 -2.46
N ASN A 66 6.29 21.24 -1.38
CA ASN A 66 7.34 21.95 -0.65
C ASN A 66 8.09 20.95 0.26
N ASP A 67 8.98 21.44 1.13
CA ASP A 67 9.84 20.60 2.00
C ASP A 67 9.06 19.68 2.97
N GLU A 68 7.81 20.01 3.28
CA GLU A 68 6.98 19.25 4.23
C GLU A 68 5.86 18.46 3.56
N TYR A 69 5.39 18.90 2.40
CA TYR A 69 4.19 18.32 1.76
C TYR A 69 4.52 17.62 0.44
N GLU A 70 4.00 16.42 0.32
CA GLU A 70 4.04 15.59 -0.89
C GLU A 70 2.61 15.37 -1.40
N ALA A 71 2.40 15.50 -2.70
CA ALA A 71 1.17 15.10 -3.34
C ALA A 71 1.38 13.79 -4.12
N ILE A 72 0.31 13.04 -4.28
CA ILE A 72 0.26 11.79 -5.04
C ILE A 72 -0.98 11.79 -5.91
N ILE A 73 -0.84 11.34 -7.14
CA ILE A 73 -1.93 11.12 -8.08
C ILE A 73 -1.63 9.89 -8.93
N GLY A 74 -2.63 9.11 -9.25
CA GLY A 74 -2.43 7.96 -10.13
C GLY A 74 -3.73 7.30 -10.54
N PRO A 75 -3.76 6.66 -11.72
CA PRO A 75 -4.90 5.89 -12.18
C PRO A 75 -5.00 4.52 -11.48
N LYS A 76 -3.91 4.05 -10.83
CA LYS A 76 -3.90 2.77 -10.15
C LYS A 76 -2.97 2.79 -8.94
N MET A 77 -3.58 2.93 -7.78
CA MET A 77 -2.87 3.00 -6.49
C MET A 77 -3.57 2.11 -5.47
N PHE A 78 -2.79 1.63 -4.50
CA PHE A 78 -3.34 0.96 -3.32
C PHE A 78 -3.66 1.98 -2.22
N GLY A 79 -4.51 1.59 -1.27
CA GLY A 79 -4.90 2.42 -0.14
C GLY A 79 -3.72 2.97 0.67
N TYR A 80 -2.65 2.20 0.83
CA TYR A 80 -1.45 2.59 1.58
C TYR A 80 -0.54 3.60 0.85
N HIS A 81 -0.67 3.76 -0.47
CA HIS A 81 0.14 4.74 -1.19
C HIS A 81 -0.18 6.16 -0.73
N GLY A 82 0.85 6.94 -0.44
CA GLY A 82 0.72 8.34 -0.01
C GLY A 82 0.43 8.53 1.47
N LEU A 83 0.33 7.46 2.28
CA LEU A 83 0.21 7.60 3.72
C LEU A 83 1.54 8.09 4.32
N ALA A 84 1.46 9.04 5.25
CA ALA A 84 2.61 9.73 5.82
C ALA A 84 3.20 9.02 7.04
N GLY A 85 2.36 8.43 7.85
CA GLY A 85 2.77 7.78 9.09
C GLY A 85 3.34 6.38 8.84
N LYS A 86 4.28 5.99 9.68
CA LYS A 86 4.75 4.61 9.74
C LYS A 86 3.91 3.84 10.75
N SER A 87 3.32 2.75 10.31
CA SER A 87 2.58 1.83 11.15
C SER A 87 3.48 0.78 11.83
N THR A 88 4.70 0.59 11.34
CA THR A 88 5.64 -0.42 11.83
C THR A 88 7.09 0.09 11.87
N ALA A 89 7.89 -0.50 12.76
CA ALA A 89 9.34 -0.31 12.81
C ALA A 89 10.09 -1.15 11.78
N TYR A 90 9.43 -2.15 11.20
CA TYR A 90 10.03 -3.09 10.26
C TYR A 90 10.05 -2.54 8.83
N ASN A 91 10.89 -3.16 8.00
CA ASN A 91 10.97 -2.82 6.60
C ASN A 91 9.68 -3.22 5.88
N GLU A 92 9.24 -2.43 4.91
CA GLU A 92 7.99 -2.57 4.13
C GLU A 92 7.80 -3.94 3.45
N ARG A 93 8.82 -4.80 3.45
CA ARG A 93 8.74 -6.16 2.91
C ARG A 93 7.94 -7.14 3.76
N ILE A 94 7.62 -6.79 5.00
CA ILE A 94 6.75 -7.59 5.88
C ILE A 94 5.40 -6.88 5.96
N ALA A 95 4.75 -6.78 4.83
CA ALA A 95 3.50 -6.02 4.63
C ALA A 95 2.32 -6.54 5.49
N ILE A 96 2.36 -7.79 5.93
CA ILE A 96 1.35 -8.41 6.81
C ILE A 96 1.20 -7.65 8.14
N LEU A 97 2.23 -6.92 8.56
CA LEU A 97 2.23 -6.14 9.80
C LEU A 97 1.93 -4.65 9.57
N ASP A 98 1.60 -4.26 8.36
CA ASP A 98 1.46 -2.85 7.95
C ASP A 98 0.07 -2.28 8.29
N GLY A 99 -0.35 -2.47 9.50
CA GLY A 99 -1.63 -1.95 9.97
C GLY A 99 -2.81 -2.81 9.53
N SER A 100 -4.00 -2.35 9.81
CA SER A 100 -5.23 -3.03 9.48
C SER A 100 -5.40 -3.14 7.94
N ASN A 101 -5.48 -4.34 7.41
CA ASN A 101 -5.79 -4.61 6.01
C ASN A 101 -7.03 -3.83 5.53
N TYR A 102 -8.04 -3.69 6.38
CA TYR A 102 -9.28 -2.99 6.04
C TYR A 102 -9.11 -1.47 5.85
N THR A 103 -8.14 -0.85 6.51
CA THR A 103 -7.92 0.60 6.37
C THR A 103 -7.00 0.96 5.21
N THR A 104 -6.14 0.05 4.77
CA THR A 104 -5.06 0.38 3.82
C THR A 104 -5.02 -0.48 2.57
N SER A 105 -5.61 -1.67 2.55
CA SER A 105 -5.59 -2.59 1.40
C SER A 105 -6.72 -2.36 0.39
N SER A 106 -7.81 -1.75 0.82
CA SER A 106 -8.92 -1.36 -0.06
C SER A 106 -8.61 -0.09 -0.87
N GLY A 107 -9.37 0.16 -1.90
CA GLY A 107 -9.21 1.33 -2.77
C GLY A 107 -8.08 1.15 -3.79
N ILE A 108 -8.13 0.05 -4.54
CA ILE A 108 -7.19 -0.20 -5.65
C ILE A 108 -7.77 0.44 -6.91
N GLY A 109 -7.34 1.65 -7.22
CA GLY A 109 -7.85 2.34 -8.40
C GLY A 109 -7.31 3.76 -8.54
N PRO A 110 -7.99 4.61 -9.31
CA PRO A 110 -7.62 6.00 -9.45
C PRO A 110 -7.75 6.75 -8.12
N GLY A 111 -6.84 7.69 -7.90
CA GLY A 111 -6.89 8.46 -6.67
C GLY A 111 -5.92 9.63 -6.65
N ILE A 112 -6.12 10.46 -5.63
CA ILE A 112 -5.31 11.63 -5.34
C ILE A 112 -5.14 11.75 -3.83
N GLY A 113 -3.98 12.22 -3.39
CA GLY A 113 -3.73 12.44 -1.97
C GLY A 113 -2.68 13.49 -1.70
N ILE A 114 -2.65 13.93 -0.47
CA ILE A 114 -1.65 14.84 0.07
C ILE A 114 -1.16 14.31 1.40
N SER A 115 0.13 14.42 1.65
CA SER A 115 0.73 14.00 2.90
C SER A 115 1.72 15.03 3.41
N LYS A 116 1.71 15.22 4.74
CA LYS A 116 2.75 15.92 5.48
C LYS A 116 3.61 14.88 6.18
N ARG A 117 4.89 14.83 5.83
CA ARG A 117 5.78 13.78 6.31
C ARG A 117 6.99 14.38 7.05
N LYS A 118 7.12 14.06 8.32
CA LYS A 118 8.29 14.41 9.14
C LYS A 118 8.99 13.14 9.64
N LYS A 119 10.31 13.08 9.49
CA LYS A 119 11.12 11.95 10.02
C LYS A 119 11.02 11.81 11.54
N ASN A 120 10.79 12.91 12.24
CA ASN A 120 10.72 12.95 13.68
C ASN A 120 9.68 13.99 14.14
N GLY A 121 8.43 13.62 14.15
CA GLY A 121 7.33 14.52 14.49
C GLY A 121 5.96 14.01 14.04
N LEU A 122 5.04 14.94 13.99
CA LEU A 122 3.67 14.68 13.56
C LEU A 122 3.60 14.53 12.05
N ASN A 123 2.93 13.47 11.60
CA ASN A 123 2.63 13.17 10.23
C ASN A 123 1.13 13.18 10.01
N ALA A 124 0.69 13.58 8.83
CA ALA A 124 -0.72 13.54 8.46
C ALA A 124 -0.85 13.27 6.97
N SER A 125 -1.89 12.55 6.57
CA SER A 125 -2.23 12.36 5.17
C SER A 125 -3.72 12.27 4.97
N PHE A 126 -4.13 12.71 3.80
CA PHE A 126 -5.50 12.61 3.29
C PHE A 126 -5.45 12.10 1.87
N LYS A 127 -6.32 11.16 1.55
CA LYS A 127 -6.40 10.55 0.22
C LYS A 127 -7.83 10.22 -0.14
N ILE A 128 -8.17 10.45 -1.39
CA ILE A 128 -9.39 9.97 -2.03
C ILE A 128 -8.97 8.97 -3.10
N ALA A 129 -9.57 7.80 -3.09
CA ALA A 129 -9.35 6.76 -4.11
C ALA A 129 -10.67 6.07 -4.45
N SER A 130 -10.81 5.67 -5.71
CA SER A 130 -11.91 4.81 -6.12
C SER A 130 -11.45 3.35 -6.13
N ASP A 131 -12.35 2.43 -5.80
CA ASP A 131 -12.13 1.01 -6.05
C ASP A 131 -12.64 0.65 -7.44
N SER A 132 -11.71 0.44 -8.38
CA SER A 132 -12.06 0.06 -9.76
C SER A 132 -12.09 -1.46 -9.96
N SER A 133 -11.99 -2.24 -8.88
CA SER A 133 -12.01 -3.70 -8.97
C SER A 133 -13.41 -4.25 -9.28
N GLN A 134 -14.45 -3.45 -9.09
CA GLN A 134 -15.85 -3.79 -9.37
C GLN A 134 -16.47 -2.78 -10.33
N ILE A 135 -16.79 -3.25 -11.53
CA ILE A 135 -17.36 -2.40 -12.61
C ILE A 135 -18.76 -1.88 -12.24
N ASP A 136 -19.49 -2.57 -11.37
CA ASP A 136 -20.89 -2.27 -11.04
C ASP A 136 -21.08 -1.55 -9.70
N ASN A 137 -20.03 -1.41 -8.87
CA ASN A 137 -20.09 -0.75 -7.57
C ASN A 137 -18.79 0.00 -7.32
N GLU A 138 -18.66 1.18 -7.91
CA GLU A 138 -17.51 2.06 -7.61
C GLU A 138 -17.67 2.63 -6.20
N SER A 139 -16.84 2.14 -5.30
CA SER A 139 -16.75 2.65 -3.94
C SER A 139 -15.67 3.73 -3.87
N ILE A 140 -16.01 4.88 -3.34
CA ILE A 140 -15.07 5.98 -3.10
C ILE A 140 -14.58 5.89 -1.65
N HIS A 141 -13.27 5.80 -1.50
CA HIS A 141 -12.58 5.70 -0.22
C HIS A 141 -11.97 7.04 0.19
N PHE A 142 -12.31 7.49 1.38
CA PHE A 142 -11.69 8.63 2.04
C PHE A 142 -10.74 8.11 3.11
N ILE A 143 -9.44 8.10 2.81
CA ILE A 143 -8.43 7.53 3.71
C ILE A 143 -7.68 8.66 4.39
N ASN A 144 -7.80 8.73 5.72
CA ASN A 144 -7.12 9.71 6.55
C ASN A 144 -6.16 9.00 7.49
N GLN A 145 -5.00 9.60 7.71
CA GLN A 145 -4.06 9.10 8.68
C GLN A 145 -3.41 10.24 9.43
N ILE A 146 -3.33 10.10 10.76
CA ILE A 146 -2.52 10.95 11.63
C ILE A 146 -1.56 10.05 12.38
N GLY A 147 -0.29 10.45 12.46
CA GLY A 147 0.72 9.66 13.12
C GLY A 147 1.80 10.50 13.79
N LEU A 148 2.43 9.91 14.77
CA LEU A 148 3.63 10.43 15.41
C LEU A 148 4.78 9.46 15.13
N THR A 149 5.87 9.96 14.56
CA THR A 149 7.09 9.18 14.36
C THR A 149 8.22 9.78 15.20
N LYS A 150 8.82 8.98 16.03
CA LYS A 150 10.04 9.28 16.79
C LYS A 150 11.10 8.22 16.50
N LYS A 151 12.36 8.48 16.90
CA LYS A 151 13.48 7.58 16.65
C LYS A 151 13.23 6.15 17.14
N ASN A 152 12.65 6.00 18.32
CA ASN A 152 12.51 4.71 19.01
C ASN A 152 11.04 4.26 19.18
N PHE A 153 10.08 5.07 18.83
CA PHE A 153 8.66 4.72 18.91
C PHE A 153 7.84 5.54 17.93
N GLY A 154 6.66 5.08 17.66
CA GLY A 154 5.69 5.79 16.85
C GLY A 154 4.34 5.12 16.87
N GLY A 155 3.40 5.76 16.24
CA GLY A 155 2.07 5.21 16.07
C GLY A 155 1.25 6.02 15.08
N THR A 156 0.21 5.40 14.57
CA THR A 156 -0.72 5.98 13.61
C THR A 156 -2.15 5.63 13.96
N ILE A 157 -3.04 6.54 13.67
CA ILE A 157 -4.49 6.29 13.59
C ILE A 157 -4.86 6.50 12.13
N THR A 158 -5.50 5.50 11.54
CA THR A 158 -5.93 5.51 10.15
C THR A 158 -7.43 5.27 10.08
N THR A 159 -8.13 6.05 9.28
CA THR A 159 -9.54 5.82 8.96
C THR A 159 -9.69 5.62 7.46
N ASN A 160 -10.57 4.72 7.06
CA ASN A 160 -11.01 4.55 5.69
C ASN A 160 -12.53 4.54 5.69
N LEU A 161 -13.09 5.60 5.16
CA LEU A 161 -14.54 5.80 5.10
C LEU A 161 -14.97 5.61 3.65
N ASN A 162 -15.96 4.80 3.42
CA ASN A 162 -16.54 4.60 2.10
C ASN A 162 -18.05 4.32 2.20
N ASN A 163 -18.69 4.12 1.06
CA ASN A 163 -20.15 3.91 1.03
C ASN A 163 -20.59 2.55 1.63
N ASP A 164 -19.68 1.56 1.70
CA ASP A 164 -20.01 0.20 2.08
C ASP A 164 -19.63 -0.10 3.53
N PHE A 165 -18.54 0.52 4.02
CA PHE A 165 -18.07 0.33 5.39
C PHE A 165 -17.17 1.46 5.88
N ASP A 166 -17.10 1.61 7.19
CA ASP A 166 -16.13 2.44 7.89
C ASP A 166 -15.09 1.57 8.57
N ALA A 167 -13.81 1.80 8.29
CA ALA A 167 -12.72 1.10 8.94
C ALA A 167 -11.82 2.05 9.72
N TYR A 168 -11.46 1.63 10.93
CA TYR A 168 -10.59 2.35 11.84
C TYR A 168 -9.41 1.48 12.22
N GLY A 169 -8.20 1.99 12.13
CA GLY A 169 -6.98 1.27 12.47
C GLY A 169 -6.08 2.08 13.39
N ILE A 170 -5.50 1.42 14.37
CA ILE A 170 -4.46 1.97 15.24
C ILE A 170 -3.25 1.05 15.14
N ALA A 171 -2.09 1.63 14.86
CA ALA A 171 -0.83 0.92 14.85
C ALA A 171 0.20 1.65 15.70
N THR A 172 0.98 0.90 16.46
CA THR A 172 2.06 1.45 17.28
C THR A 172 3.29 0.60 17.17
N PHE A 173 4.46 1.20 17.30
CA PHE A 173 5.72 0.47 17.38
C PHE A 173 6.66 1.07 18.41
N ILE A 174 7.47 0.20 18.99
CA ILE A 174 8.59 0.54 19.88
C ILE A 174 9.81 -0.17 19.33
N LYS A 175 10.90 0.57 19.13
CA LYS A 175 12.20 0.04 18.74
C LYS A 175 13.15 0.16 19.94
N PRO A 176 13.46 -0.95 20.64
CA PRO A 176 14.44 -0.96 21.73
C PRO A 176 15.82 -0.50 21.22
N LYS A 177 16.60 0.18 22.08
CA LYS A 177 17.91 0.74 21.70
C LYS A 177 18.92 -0.30 21.18
N ASN A 178 18.77 -1.54 21.56
CA ASN A 178 19.68 -2.65 21.22
C ASN A 178 19.07 -3.66 20.25
N PHE A 179 18.02 -3.31 19.52
CA PHE A 179 17.45 -4.17 18.49
C PHE A 179 18.20 -3.90 17.17
N PRO A 180 18.71 -4.97 16.50
CA PRO A 180 19.45 -4.84 15.26
C PRO A 180 18.62 -4.28 14.11
#